data_6bf3591bb1ed19647ff137053541f6cb
#
_entry.id   6bf3591bb1ed19647ff137053541f6cb
#
_cell.length_a   1.000
_cell.length_b   1.000
_cell.length_c   1.000
_cell.angle_alpha   90.00
_cell.angle_beta   90.00
_cell.angle_gamma   90.00
#
_symmetry.space_group_name_H-M   'P 1'
#
loop_
_entity.id
_entity.type
_entity.pdbx_description
1 polymer ?
#
loop_
_entity_poly.entity_id
_entity_poly.type
_entity_poly.pdbx_seq_one_letter_code
_entity_poly.pdbx_strand_id
1 'polypeptide(L)'
;ALHDSPEISVQTIEKVKKLAKKRNYKPNKIALSLKSNRTLTIGVVIPDILNRFYSKVLDGIHDSADEHGYDVITVTTKESIIKEMDSLQILSSGNVDGVIIAMSEETLNKNDFSHIKEFTMKDTPIVMFDRVTDKINCDKVIIDDFDAIYNEVKSLKELGRKKIGFVTTINDLNVGKYR
;
A
#
# COMPACT_ATOMS: atom_id res chain seq x y z
N ALA A 1 -13.86 22.10 20.38
CA ALA A 1 -14.87 22.82 19.55
C ALA A 1 -14.76 22.44 18.07
N LEU A 2 -13.57 22.34 17.47
CA LEU A 2 -13.43 21.96 16.04
C LEU A 2 -13.74 20.47 15.79
N HIS A 3 -13.62 19.62 16.80
CA HIS A 3 -13.86 18.17 16.75
C HIS A 3 -15.11 17.74 17.53
N ASP A 4 -16.10 18.63 17.66
CA ASP A 4 -17.42 18.34 18.24
C ASP A 4 -17.36 17.64 19.64
N SER A 5 -16.44 18.12 20.52
CA SER A 5 -16.33 17.60 21.88
C SER A 5 -17.65 17.80 22.65
N PRO A 6 -18.18 16.75 23.30
CA PRO A 6 -19.43 16.83 24.08
C PRO A 6 -19.34 17.76 25.30
N GLU A 7 -18.15 18.15 25.73
CA GLU A 7 -17.92 19.09 26.82
C GLU A 7 -18.16 20.55 26.44
N ILE A 8 -18.40 20.84 25.15
CA ILE A 8 -18.55 22.19 24.63
C ILE A 8 -19.96 22.39 24.10
N SER A 9 -20.62 23.48 24.47
CA SER A 9 -21.97 23.77 23.99
C SER A 9 -22.03 23.90 22.46
N VAL A 10 -23.12 23.45 21.85
CA VAL A 10 -23.36 23.50 20.41
C VAL A 10 -23.17 24.92 19.86
N GLN A 11 -23.67 25.93 20.56
CA GLN A 11 -23.53 27.33 20.16
C GLN A 11 -22.06 27.80 20.11
N THR A 12 -21.21 27.30 21.03
CA THR A 12 -19.79 27.64 21.04
C THR A 12 -19.06 26.92 19.89
N ILE A 13 -19.41 25.66 19.61
CA ILE A 13 -18.88 24.86 18.49
C ILE A 13 -19.16 25.61 17.18
N GLU A 14 -20.40 26.04 16.95
CA GLU A 14 -20.79 26.78 15.73
C GLU A 14 -20.03 28.09 15.57
N LYS A 15 -19.91 28.88 16.65
CA LYS A 15 -19.16 30.15 16.63
C LYS A 15 -17.69 29.91 16.26
N VAL A 16 -17.04 28.88 16.84
CA VAL A 16 -15.64 28.57 16.57
C VAL A 16 -15.47 28.06 15.14
N LYS A 17 -16.33 27.17 14.67
CA LYS A 17 -16.30 26.69 13.27
C LYS A 17 -16.47 27.82 12.27
N LYS A 18 -17.41 28.74 12.52
CA LYS A 18 -17.65 29.93 11.69
C LYS A 18 -16.43 30.85 11.65
N LEU A 19 -15.79 31.10 12.80
CA LEU A 19 -14.59 31.92 12.89
C LEU A 19 -13.39 31.24 12.19
N ALA A 20 -13.17 29.94 12.40
CA ALA A 20 -12.13 29.17 11.73
C ALA A 20 -12.29 29.23 10.19
N LYS A 21 -13.51 29.03 9.70
CA LYS A 21 -13.81 29.18 8.26
C LYS A 21 -13.54 30.59 7.74
N LYS A 22 -13.96 31.64 8.49
CA LYS A 22 -13.71 33.05 8.12
C LYS A 22 -12.23 33.42 8.08
N ARG A 23 -11.43 32.77 8.96
CA ARG A 23 -9.97 32.98 9.04
C ARG A 23 -9.16 31.99 8.19
N ASN A 24 -9.83 31.15 7.42
CA ASN A 24 -9.19 30.06 6.66
C ASN A 24 -8.24 29.19 7.53
N TYR A 25 -8.59 29.08 8.82
CA TYR A 25 -7.81 28.30 9.77
C TYR A 25 -8.01 26.79 9.52
N LYS A 26 -6.91 26.09 9.26
CA LYS A 26 -6.87 24.62 9.22
C LYS A 26 -6.06 24.13 10.41
N PRO A 27 -6.56 23.18 11.20
CA PRO A 27 -5.76 22.55 12.24
C PRO A 27 -4.47 21.97 11.67
N ASN A 28 -3.38 22.08 12.40
CA ASN A 28 -2.12 21.46 11.99
C ASN A 28 -2.23 19.94 12.14
N LYS A 29 -2.18 19.21 11.01
CA LYS A 29 -2.26 17.74 10.99
C LYS A 29 -1.18 17.10 11.85
N ILE A 30 0.06 17.65 11.86
CA ILE A 30 1.17 17.15 12.66
C ILE A 30 0.87 17.28 14.18
N ALA A 31 0.31 18.42 14.61
CA ALA A 31 -0.06 18.62 16.01
C ALA A 31 -1.21 17.69 16.45
N LEU A 32 -2.12 17.40 15.53
CA LEU A 32 -3.20 16.44 15.77
C LEU A 32 -2.68 15.00 15.83
N SER A 33 -1.77 14.61 14.96
CA SER A 33 -1.18 13.26 14.95
C SER A 33 -0.42 12.96 16.24
N LEU A 34 0.33 13.93 16.77
CA LEU A 34 0.98 13.80 18.07
C LEU A 34 -0.01 13.56 19.23
N LYS A 35 -1.20 14.16 19.17
CA LYS A 35 -2.23 13.98 20.18
C LYS A 35 -2.96 12.65 20.07
N SER A 36 -3.22 12.19 18.84
CA SER A 36 -3.99 10.96 18.58
C SER A 36 -3.10 9.72 18.42
N ASN A 37 -1.80 9.88 18.33
CA ASN A 37 -0.83 8.87 17.92
C ASN A 37 -1.17 8.21 16.58
N ARG A 38 -1.79 8.99 15.68
CA ARG A 38 -2.17 8.57 14.32
C ARG A 38 -1.92 9.69 13.34
N THR A 39 -1.32 9.35 12.20
CA THR A 39 -1.06 10.30 11.10
C THR A 39 -2.22 10.39 10.13
N LEU A 40 -3.11 9.40 10.13
CA LEU A 40 -4.15 9.16 9.11
C LEU A 40 -3.54 9.16 7.71
N THR A 41 -2.40 8.54 7.57
CA THR A 41 -1.66 8.44 6.31
C THR A 41 -1.19 7.00 6.09
N ILE A 42 -1.37 6.48 4.88
CA ILE A 42 -0.88 5.17 4.43
C ILE A 42 0.26 5.37 3.44
N GLY A 43 1.37 4.67 3.65
CA GLY A 43 2.45 4.57 2.67
C GLY A 43 2.17 3.48 1.64
N VAL A 44 2.35 3.78 0.35
CA VAL A 44 2.24 2.78 -0.71
C VAL A 44 3.57 2.73 -1.47
N VAL A 45 4.22 1.57 -1.44
CA VAL A 45 5.50 1.33 -2.11
C VAL A 45 5.27 0.39 -3.29
N ILE A 46 5.55 0.86 -4.49
CA ILE A 46 5.35 0.12 -5.74
C ILE A 46 6.59 0.20 -6.64
N PRO A 47 6.84 -0.80 -7.49
CA PRO A 47 7.99 -0.78 -8.41
C PRO A 47 7.93 0.35 -9.43
N ASP A 48 6.80 0.51 -10.12
CA ASP A 48 6.64 1.50 -11.18
C ASP A 48 5.19 2.00 -11.29
N ILE A 49 5.02 3.31 -11.27
CA ILE A 49 3.71 3.95 -11.41
C ILE A 49 3.19 3.92 -12.86
N LEU A 50 4.09 3.78 -13.85
CA LEU A 50 3.71 3.69 -15.26
C LEU A 50 3.16 2.29 -15.62
N ASN A 51 3.39 1.30 -14.79
CA ASN A 51 2.80 -0.01 -14.97
C ASN A 51 1.29 0.06 -14.72
N ARG A 52 0.49 -0.32 -15.73
CA ARG A 52 -0.97 -0.24 -15.69
C ARG A 52 -1.58 -1.05 -14.54
N PHE A 53 -0.96 -2.14 -14.14
CA PHE A 53 -1.42 -2.94 -13.01
C PHE A 53 -1.29 -2.14 -11.72
N TYR A 54 -0.09 -1.63 -11.41
CA TYR A 54 0.13 -0.87 -10.18
C TYR A 54 -0.65 0.44 -10.13
N SER A 55 -0.82 1.14 -11.27
CA SER A 55 -1.63 2.35 -11.30
C SER A 55 -3.11 2.09 -10.99
N LYS A 56 -3.67 0.95 -11.44
CA LYS A 56 -5.04 0.57 -11.09
C LYS A 56 -5.20 0.14 -9.63
N VAL A 57 -4.22 -0.59 -9.09
CA VAL A 57 -4.21 -0.94 -7.65
C VAL A 57 -4.12 0.32 -6.80
N LEU A 58 -3.25 1.26 -7.20
CA LEU A 58 -3.12 2.54 -6.51
C LEU A 58 -4.41 3.36 -6.51
N ASP A 59 -5.13 3.39 -7.64
CA ASP A 59 -6.44 4.03 -7.76
C ASP A 59 -7.43 3.47 -6.72
N GLY A 60 -7.55 2.13 -6.64
CA GLY A 60 -8.41 1.48 -5.65
C GLY A 60 -7.95 1.70 -4.19
N ILE A 61 -6.64 1.80 -3.94
CA ILE A 61 -6.12 2.15 -2.61
C ILE A 61 -6.51 3.58 -2.24
N HIS A 62 -6.41 4.53 -3.18
CA HIS A 62 -6.82 5.91 -2.96
C HIS A 62 -8.31 6.02 -2.64
N ASP A 63 -9.16 5.37 -3.43
CA ASP A 63 -10.62 5.39 -3.20
C ASP A 63 -10.96 4.85 -1.80
N SER A 64 -10.38 3.71 -1.41
CA SER A 64 -10.61 3.13 -0.09
C SER A 64 -10.03 4.00 1.04
N ALA A 65 -8.86 4.60 0.85
CA ALA A 65 -8.25 5.49 1.84
C ALA A 65 -9.11 6.75 2.07
N ASP A 66 -9.60 7.35 1.00
CA ASP A 66 -10.47 8.53 1.05
C ASP A 66 -11.78 8.25 1.80
N GLU A 67 -12.41 7.09 1.55
CA GLU A 67 -13.63 6.66 2.27
C GLU A 67 -13.40 6.53 3.77
N HIS A 68 -12.17 6.19 4.19
CA HIS A 68 -11.80 6.01 5.60
C HIS A 68 -11.06 7.21 6.20
N GLY A 69 -10.92 8.31 5.46
CA GLY A 69 -10.29 9.55 5.91
C GLY A 69 -8.76 9.47 6.04
N TYR A 70 -8.12 8.60 5.25
CA TYR A 70 -6.67 8.50 5.16
C TYR A 70 -6.12 9.23 3.94
N ASP A 71 -4.98 9.90 4.12
CA ASP A 71 -4.15 10.37 3.00
C ASP A 71 -3.23 9.21 2.51
N VAL A 72 -2.80 9.24 1.25
CA VAL A 72 -1.89 8.24 0.68
C VAL A 72 -0.59 8.90 0.22
N ILE A 73 0.54 8.35 0.67
CA ILE A 73 1.88 8.71 0.17
C ILE A 73 2.40 7.57 -0.69
N THR A 74 2.58 7.81 -1.98
CA THR A 74 3.10 6.81 -2.92
C THR A 74 4.59 7.04 -3.18
N VAL A 75 5.38 5.97 -3.09
CA VAL A 75 6.82 5.96 -3.42
C VAL A 75 7.10 4.87 -4.43
N THR A 76 8.00 5.15 -5.38
CA THR A 76 8.37 4.19 -6.44
C THR A 76 9.81 3.72 -6.27
N THR A 77 10.03 2.40 -6.29
CA THR A 77 11.34 1.78 -6.08
C THR A 77 12.15 1.64 -7.37
N LYS A 78 11.52 1.72 -8.53
CA LYS A 78 12.17 1.47 -9.83
C LYS A 78 12.89 0.11 -9.87
N GLU A 79 12.28 -0.90 -9.28
CA GLU A 79 12.81 -2.27 -9.17
C GLU A 79 14.12 -2.40 -8.39
N SER A 80 14.50 -1.39 -7.60
CA SER A 80 15.76 -1.33 -6.86
C SER A 80 15.56 -1.57 -5.38
N ILE A 81 16.32 -2.51 -4.80
CA ILE A 81 16.35 -2.80 -3.37
C ILE A 81 16.81 -1.57 -2.56
N ILE A 82 17.77 -0.79 -3.08
CA ILE A 82 18.28 0.41 -2.40
C ILE A 82 17.17 1.46 -2.27
N LYS A 83 16.43 1.72 -3.36
CA LYS A 83 15.31 2.65 -3.34
C LYS A 83 14.16 2.14 -2.48
N GLU A 84 13.97 0.83 -2.39
CA GLU A 84 12.98 0.22 -1.51
C GLU A 84 13.35 0.45 -0.04
N MET A 85 14.62 0.26 0.32
CA MET A 85 15.15 0.58 1.66
C MET A 85 14.95 2.05 2.00
N ASP A 86 15.35 2.97 1.11
CA ASP A 86 15.19 4.42 1.30
C ASP A 86 13.71 4.80 1.47
N SER A 87 12.82 4.20 0.68
CA SER A 87 11.38 4.41 0.74
C SER A 87 10.81 4.01 2.10
N LEU A 88 11.17 2.83 2.59
CA LEU A 88 10.73 2.36 3.90
C LEU A 88 11.32 3.19 5.03
N GLN A 89 12.55 3.67 4.91
CA GLN A 89 13.16 4.57 5.88
C GLN A 89 12.41 5.90 5.98
N ILE A 90 12.04 6.51 4.84
CA ILE A 90 11.24 7.73 4.79
C ILE A 90 9.87 7.52 5.47
N LEU A 91 9.22 6.41 5.18
CA LEU A 91 7.89 6.09 5.71
C LEU A 91 7.93 5.72 7.21
N SER A 92 9.03 5.11 7.70
CA SER A 92 9.17 4.65 9.08
C SER A 92 9.33 5.79 10.11
N SER A 93 9.56 7.02 9.67
CA SER A 93 9.83 8.16 10.57
C SER A 93 8.58 8.74 11.25
N GLY A 94 7.54 7.94 11.50
CA GLY A 94 6.28 8.39 12.09
C GLY A 94 5.40 9.18 11.09
N ASN A 95 5.65 8.99 9.79
CA ASN A 95 4.93 9.69 8.73
C ASN A 95 3.68 8.94 8.27
N VAL A 96 3.57 7.65 8.58
CA VAL A 96 2.44 6.80 8.16
C VAL A 96 1.98 5.89 9.29
N ASP A 97 0.70 5.50 9.27
CA ASP A 97 0.10 4.55 10.20
C ASP A 97 0.25 3.09 9.72
N GLY A 98 0.62 2.88 8.47
CA GLY A 98 0.87 1.57 7.88
C GLY A 98 1.43 1.68 6.46
N VAL A 99 1.96 0.57 5.95
CA VAL A 99 2.53 0.49 4.60
C VAL A 99 1.92 -0.66 3.81
N ILE A 100 1.56 -0.37 2.56
CA ILE A 100 1.18 -1.36 1.54
C ILE A 100 2.33 -1.44 0.54
N ILE A 101 2.90 -2.64 0.30
CA ILE A 101 4.09 -2.80 -0.53
C ILE A 101 3.96 -3.92 -1.56
N ALA A 102 4.34 -3.62 -2.81
CA ALA A 102 4.76 -4.62 -3.78
C ALA A 102 6.30 -4.57 -3.88
N MET A 103 6.96 -5.68 -3.54
CA MET A 103 8.42 -5.72 -3.48
C MET A 103 9.08 -5.50 -4.85
N SER A 104 10.28 -4.90 -4.82
CA SER A 104 11.10 -4.77 -6.03
C SER A 104 11.58 -6.13 -6.52
N GLU A 105 11.80 -6.25 -7.82
CA GLU A 105 12.36 -7.46 -8.44
C GLU A 105 13.74 -7.77 -7.87
N GLU A 106 14.57 -6.75 -7.65
CA GLU A 106 15.92 -6.92 -7.10
C GLU A 106 15.88 -7.51 -5.67
N THR A 107 14.93 -7.12 -4.82
CA THR A 107 14.72 -7.67 -3.48
C THR A 107 14.38 -9.17 -3.56
N LEU A 108 13.50 -9.54 -4.45
CA LEU A 108 13.10 -10.94 -4.65
C LEU A 108 14.25 -11.79 -5.22
N ASN A 109 14.97 -11.29 -6.23
CA ASN A 109 16.08 -11.98 -6.88
C ASN A 109 17.26 -12.18 -5.94
N LYS A 110 17.60 -11.17 -5.15
CA LYS A 110 18.64 -11.26 -4.10
C LYS A 110 18.18 -12.09 -2.90
N ASN A 111 16.87 -12.28 -2.74
CA ASN A 111 16.27 -12.98 -1.62
C ASN A 111 16.68 -12.36 -0.27
N ASP A 112 16.90 -11.04 -0.26
CA ASP A 112 17.27 -10.25 0.91
C ASP A 112 16.10 -9.35 1.34
N PHE A 113 15.53 -9.67 2.49
CA PHE A 113 14.37 -9.00 3.07
C PHE A 113 14.71 -8.31 4.40
N SER A 114 15.99 -8.08 4.66
CA SER A 114 16.47 -7.53 5.94
C SER A 114 15.83 -6.17 6.27
N HIS A 115 15.75 -5.28 5.29
CA HIS A 115 15.16 -3.96 5.41
C HIS A 115 13.65 -3.98 5.71
N ILE A 116 12.92 -4.96 5.15
CA ILE A 116 11.49 -5.13 5.44
C ILE A 116 11.30 -5.68 6.85
N LYS A 117 12.12 -6.65 7.28
CA LYS A 117 12.12 -7.16 8.66
C LYS A 117 12.40 -6.05 9.66
N GLU A 118 13.40 -5.23 9.39
CA GLU A 118 13.76 -4.09 10.23
C GLU A 118 12.61 -3.07 10.34
N PHE A 119 11.90 -2.85 9.23
CA PHE A 119 10.72 -2.00 9.23
C PHE A 119 9.60 -2.57 10.11
N THR A 120 9.31 -3.87 10.01
CA THR A 120 8.24 -4.50 10.82
C THR A 120 8.53 -4.51 12.32
N MET A 121 9.80 -4.37 12.74
CA MET A 121 10.18 -4.25 14.16
C MET A 121 9.83 -2.87 14.77
N LYS A 122 9.43 -1.90 13.96
CA LYS A 122 9.10 -0.52 14.40
C LYS A 122 7.62 -0.29 14.69
N ASP A 123 6.84 -1.34 14.93
CA ASP A 123 5.39 -1.30 15.21
C ASP A 123 4.52 -0.65 14.12
N THR A 124 5.07 -0.41 12.92
CA THR A 124 4.29 0.06 11.79
C THR A 124 3.82 -1.14 10.97
N PRO A 125 2.52 -1.41 10.88
CA PRO A 125 2.00 -2.56 10.14
C PRO A 125 2.34 -2.46 8.65
N ILE A 126 2.61 -3.62 8.06
CA ILE A 126 2.88 -3.77 6.63
C ILE A 126 1.93 -4.81 6.02
N VAL A 127 1.45 -4.52 4.83
CA VAL A 127 0.67 -5.45 4.00
C VAL A 127 1.41 -5.60 2.67
N MET A 128 1.68 -6.83 2.28
CA MET A 128 2.25 -7.12 0.96
C MET A 128 1.15 -7.41 -0.06
N PHE A 129 1.36 -7.03 -1.30
CA PHE A 129 0.47 -7.42 -2.39
C PHE A 129 1.25 -7.81 -3.65
N ASP A 130 0.64 -8.61 -4.51
CA ASP A 130 1.21 -9.10 -5.78
C ASP A 130 2.54 -9.83 -5.56
N ARG A 131 3.61 -9.12 -5.32
CA ARG A 131 4.95 -9.63 -5.06
C ARG A 131 5.16 -9.82 -3.56
N VAL A 132 5.04 -11.04 -3.10
CA VAL A 132 5.04 -11.40 -1.68
C VAL A 132 6.11 -12.43 -1.34
N THR A 133 6.42 -12.58 -0.05
CA THR A 133 7.30 -13.63 0.48
C THR A 133 6.77 -14.20 1.78
N ASP A 134 6.99 -15.47 2.04
CA ASP A 134 6.66 -16.12 3.31
C ASP A 134 7.73 -15.92 4.40
N LYS A 135 8.85 -15.29 4.05
CA LYS A 135 9.94 -15.00 4.99
C LYS A 135 9.64 -13.81 5.91
N ILE A 136 8.57 -13.08 5.64
CA ILE A 136 8.06 -11.97 6.45
C ILE A 136 6.67 -12.34 6.96
N ASN A 137 6.49 -12.23 8.27
CA ASN A 137 5.17 -12.43 8.88
C ASN A 137 4.37 -11.13 8.80
N CYS A 138 3.49 -11.03 7.83
CA CYS A 138 2.57 -9.91 7.62
C CYS A 138 1.38 -10.37 6.78
N ASP A 139 0.34 -9.55 6.72
CA ASP A 139 -0.79 -9.79 5.84
C ASP A 139 -0.39 -9.65 4.36
N LYS A 140 -1.03 -10.46 3.51
CA LYS A 140 -0.74 -10.52 2.08
C LYS A 140 -2.03 -10.49 1.28
N VAL A 141 -2.05 -9.68 0.21
CA VAL A 141 -3.13 -9.66 -0.77
C VAL A 141 -2.60 -10.25 -2.07
N ILE A 142 -3.06 -11.44 -2.41
CA ILE A 142 -2.66 -12.19 -3.60
C ILE A 142 -3.90 -12.67 -4.35
N ILE A 143 -3.72 -13.02 -5.61
CA ILE A 143 -4.69 -13.79 -6.39
C ILE A 143 -4.24 -15.25 -6.47
N ASP A 144 -5.16 -16.16 -6.74
CA ASP A 144 -4.80 -17.56 -7.04
C ASP A 144 -4.37 -17.67 -8.51
N ASP A 145 -3.09 -17.36 -8.74
CA ASP A 145 -2.47 -17.40 -10.07
C ASP A 145 -2.50 -18.82 -10.68
N PHE A 146 -2.35 -19.86 -9.84
CA PHE A 146 -2.37 -21.22 -10.31
C PHE A 146 -3.75 -21.62 -10.84
N ASP A 147 -4.80 -21.43 -10.03
CA ASP A 147 -6.17 -21.76 -10.44
C ASP A 147 -6.62 -20.93 -11.63
N ALA A 148 -6.22 -19.66 -11.70
CA ALA A 148 -6.53 -18.79 -12.83
C ALA A 148 -5.96 -19.36 -14.14
N ILE A 149 -4.66 -19.68 -14.19
CA ILE A 149 -4.01 -20.24 -15.39
C ILE A 149 -4.47 -21.66 -15.69
N TYR A 150 -4.69 -22.49 -14.66
CA TYR A 150 -5.23 -23.83 -14.83
C TYR A 150 -6.60 -23.80 -15.55
N ASN A 151 -7.50 -22.95 -15.09
CA ASN A 151 -8.82 -22.79 -15.69
C ASN A 151 -8.76 -22.24 -17.12
N GLU A 152 -7.83 -21.31 -17.38
CA GLU A 152 -7.61 -20.76 -18.72
C GLU A 152 -7.15 -21.85 -19.69
N VAL A 153 -6.14 -22.65 -19.32
CA VAL A 153 -5.66 -23.77 -20.12
C VAL A 153 -6.74 -24.83 -20.33
N LYS A 154 -7.52 -25.13 -19.29
CA LYS A 154 -8.66 -26.05 -19.36
C LYS A 154 -9.69 -25.58 -20.36
N SER A 155 -10.08 -24.30 -20.33
CA SER A 155 -11.02 -23.68 -21.27
C SER A 155 -10.51 -23.77 -22.73
N LEU A 156 -9.22 -23.50 -22.95
CA LEU A 156 -8.63 -23.65 -24.27
C LEU A 156 -8.67 -25.08 -24.78
N LYS A 157 -8.47 -26.07 -23.89
CA LYS A 157 -8.56 -27.49 -24.21
C LYS A 157 -10.00 -27.90 -24.57
N GLU A 158 -10.98 -27.42 -23.80
CA GLU A 158 -12.41 -27.66 -24.05
C GLU A 158 -12.85 -27.06 -25.39
N LEU A 159 -12.26 -25.93 -25.79
CA LEU A 159 -12.44 -25.34 -27.15
C LEU A 159 -11.69 -26.11 -28.27
N GLY A 160 -11.12 -27.26 -27.96
CA GLY A 160 -10.45 -28.15 -28.92
C GLY A 160 -9.03 -27.71 -29.30
N ARG A 161 -8.41 -26.77 -28.58
CA ARG A 161 -7.04 -26.33 -28.85
C ARG A 161 -6.07 -27.41 -28.38
N LYS A 162 -5.23 -27.94 -29.30
CA LYS A 162 -4.24 -29.00 -29.02
C LYS A 162 -2.83 -28.51 -28.81
N LYS A 163 -2.52 -27.30 -29.28
CA LYS A 163 -1.19 -26.67 -29.13
C LYS A 163 -1.41 -25.33 -28.46
N ILE A 164 -0.90 -25.20 -27.25
CA ILE A 164 -1.03 -24.01 -26.40
C ILE A 164 0.38 -23.52 -26.10
N GLY A 165 0.66 -22.25 -26.37
CA GLY A 165 1.91 -21.59 -26.02
C GLY A 165 1.70 -20.70 -24.78
N PHE A 166 2.66 -20.74 -23.85
CA PHE A 166 2.70 -19.85 -22.71
C PHE A 166 3.90 -18.91 -22.83
N VAL A 167 3.67 -17.61 -22.76
CA VAL A 167 4.72 -16.58 -22.83
C VAL A 167 4.69 -15.77 -21.55
N THR A 168 5.83 -15.68 -20.89
CA THR A 168 5.97 -14.91 -19.64
C THR A 168 7.32 -14.22 -19.56
N THR A 169 7.38 -13.07 -18.88
CA THR A 169 8.62 -12.32 -18.61
C THR A 169 8.96 -12.28 -17.13
N ILE A 170 8.19 -12.98 -16.27
CA ILE A 170 8.26 -12.89 -14.81
C ILE A 170 8.55 -14.23 -14.14
N ASN A 171 9.25 -15.15 -14.85
CA ASN A 171 9.51 -16.52 -14.39
C ASN A 171 10.20 -16.61 -13.02
N ASP A 172 11.06 -15.63 -12.69
CA ASP A 172 11.86 -15.64 -11.49
C ASP A 172 11.13 -15.06 -10.27
N LEU A 173 10.00 -14.37 -10.50
CA LEU A 173 9.17 -13.83 -9.45
C LEU A 173 8.19 -14.87 -8.88
N ASN A 174 7.72 -14.69 -7.65
CA ASN A 174 6.72 -15.57 -7.04
C ASN A 174 5.47 -15.72 -7.92
N VAL A 175 4.94 -14.62 -8.45
CA VAL A 175 3.78 -14.60 -9.37
C VAL A 175 4.02 -15.41 -10.65
N GLY A 176 5.26 -15.48 -11.15
CA GLY A 176 5.63 -16.29 -12.31
C GLY A 176 5.76 -17.78 -11.98
N LYS A 177 6.19 -18.11 -10.75
CA LYS A 177 6.34 -19.52 -10.30
C LYS A 177 5.00 -20.20 -10.04
N TYR A 178 3.97 -19.43 -9.72
CA TYR A 178 2.61 -19.96 -9.45
C TYR A 178 1.73 -20.01 -10.70
N ARG A 179 2.15 -19.41 -11.81
CA ARG A 179 1.49 -19.47 -13.12
C ARG A 179 2.02 -20.61 -13.96
#